data_f09d05b134f9341fede9df04c95a9272
#
_entry.id   f09d05b134f9341fede9df04c95a9272
#
_cell.length_a   1.000
_cell.length_b   1.000
_cell.length_c   1.000
_cell.angle_alpha   90.00
_cell.angle_beta   90.00
_cell.angle_gamma   90.00
#
_symmetry.space_group_name_H-M   'P 1'
#
loop_
_entity.id
_entity.type
_entity.pdbx_description
1 polymer ?
#
loop_
_entity_poly.entity_id
_entity_poly.type
_entity_poly.pdbx_seq_one_letter_code
_entity_poly.pdbx_strand_id
1 'polypeptide(L)'
;MKLQFFHKTVQEKVHEKVKKNIEKLHHTLPNWERYLLMCCVPLYFMLISLTQQAPGEVLKGVENIIREPDILISDYFVVGGVGAAFFNAGCLAIISLGILCFTKSDFDGSCIVAACLMFGFSLFGKNLLNIWSILMGYILYAKVHRVPVKKYLYIG
;
A
#
# COMPACT_ATOMS: atom_id res chain seq x y z
N MET A 1 3.43 49.21 6.86
CA MET A 1 4.55 48.51 6.16
C MET A 1 5.45 47.68 7.10
N LYS A 2 5.95 48.19 8.24
CA LYS A 2 6.82 47.42 9.19
C LYS A 2 6.13 46.23 9.84
N LEU A 3 4.84 46.27 10.16
CA LEU A 3 4.11 45.16 10.81
C LEU A 3 3.92 43.94 9.88
N GLN A 4 3.67 44.16 8.60
CA GLN A 4 3.52 43.08 7.61
C GLN A 4 4.85 42.35 7.36
N PHE A 5 5.95 43.10 7.37
CA PHE A 5 7.30 42.54 7.23
C PHE A 5 7.66 41.69 8.45
N PHE A 6 7.35 42.14 9.65
CA PHE A 6 7.57 41.41 10.89
C PHE A 6 6.75 40.08 10.92
N HIS A 7 5.48 40.16 10.50
CA HIS A 7 4.61 38.98 10.46
C HIS A 7 5.12 37.91 9.47
N LYS A 8 5.63 38.35 8.30
CA LYS A 8 6.21 37.46 7.29
C LYS A 8 7.49 36.77 7.81
N THR A 9 8.37 37.53 8.46
CA THR A 9 9.62 36.99 9.01
C THR A 9 9.39 36.00 10.17
N VAL A 10 8.35 36.24 11.00
CA VAL A 10 7.97 35.30 12.07
C VAL A 10 7.37 34.02 11.48
N GLN A 11 6.51 34.12 10.48
CA GLN A 11 5.94 32.96 9.79
C GLN A 11 7.03 32.10 9.13
N GLU A 12 8.00 32.71 8.45
CA GLU A 12 9.11 31.99 7.82
C GLU A 12 9.97 31.24 8.86
N LYS A 13 10.28 31.89 9.98
CA LYS A 13 11.05 31.25 11.09
C LYS A 13 10.28 30.10 11.75
N VAL A 14 8.96 30.25 11.93
CA VAL A 14 8.12 29.18 12.48
C VAL A 14 8.05 28.00 11.49
N HIS A 15 7.87 28.28 10.21
CA HIS A 15 7.83 27.26 9.17
C HIS A 15 9.15 26.49 9.07
N GLU A 16 10.29 27.20 9.12
CA GLU A 16 11.63 26.58 9.10
C GLU A 16 11.88 25.71 10.35
N LYS A 17 11.43 26.17 11.52
CA LYS A 17 11.57 25.42 12.78
C LYS A 17 10.67 24.17 12.80
N VAL A 18 9.46 24.28 12.28
CA VAL A 18 8.53 23.16 12.11
C VAL A 18 9.10 22.15 11.12
N LYS A 19 9.64 22.60 9.97
CA LYS A 19 10.29 21.74 8.98
C LYS A 19 11.49 21.00 9.57
N LYS A 20 12.38 21.68 10.31
CA LYS A 20 13.51 21.04 11.00
C LYS A 20 13.09 20.02 12.07
N ASN A 21 11.99 20.29 12.79
CA ASN A 21 11.47 19.34 13.77
C ASN A 21 10.82 18.12 13.08
N ILE A 22 10.12 18.32 11.96
CA ILE A 22 9.57 17.24 11.15
C ILE A 22 10.71 16.39 10.55
N GLU A 23 11.76 17.01 10.02
CA GLU A 23 12.95 16.32 9.52
C GLU A 23 13.65 15.52 10.64
N LYS A 24 13.74 16.05 11.86
CA LYS A 24 14.26 15.32 13.02
C LYS A 24 13.38 14.13 13.41
N LEU A 25 12.04 14.26 13.36
CA LEU A 25 11.11 13.14 13.60
C LEU A 25 11.23 12.07 12.50
N HIS A 26 11.41 12.47 11.25
CA HIS A 26 11.65 11.55 10.14
C HIS A 26 12.97 10.77 10.26
N HIS A 27 13.95 11.27 11.02
CA HIS A 27 15.24 10.61 11.19
C HIS A 27 15.29 9.56 12.31
N THR A 28 14.19 9.36 13.06
CA THR A 28 14.21 8.49 14.25
C THR A 28 14.05 7.00 13.94
N LEU A 29 13.49 6.62 12.77
CA LEU A 29 13.31 5.22 12.39
C LEU A 29 13.88 4.97 10.99
N PRO A 30 14.68 3.91 10.79
CA PRO A 30 15.12 3.50 9.46
C PRO A 30 13.93 3.10 8.58
N ASN A 31 14.06 3.22 7.27
CA ASN A 31 12.97 2.98 6.32
C ASN A 31 12.33 1.60 6.49
N TRP A 32 13.11 0.55 6.72
CA TRP A 32 12.62 -0.82 6.85
C TRP A 32 11.70 -1.01 8.09
N GLU A 33 11.97 -0.30 9.20
CA GLU A 33 11.12 -0.34 10.38
C GLU A 33 9.75 0.30 10.11
N ARG A 34 9.73 1.37 9.31
CA ARG A 34 8.48 2.02 8.88
C ARG A 34 7.63 1.09 8.01
N TYR A 35 8.26 0.35 7.08
CA TYR A 35 7.57 -0.68 6.31
C TYR A 35 7.04 -1.78 7.20
N LEU A 36 7.84 -2.25 8.17
CA LEU A 36 7.42 -3.27 9.11
C LEU A 36 6.21 -2.81 9.96
N LEU A 37 6.24 -1.56 10.43
CA LEU A 37 5.12 -0.98 11.18
C LEU A 37 3.86 -0.90 10.31
N MET A 38 4.00 -0.50 9.04
CA MET A 38 2.86 -0.46 8.12
C MET A 38 2.28 -1.85 7.83
N CYS A 39 3.10 -2.90 7.85
CA CYS A 39 2.63 -4.29 7.69
C CYS A 39 1.69 -4.75 8.82
N CYS A 40 1.71 -4.09 9.99
CA CYS A 40 0.78 -4.42 11.07
C CYS A 40 -0.68 -4.24 10.66
N VAL A 41 -0.99 -3.29 9.76
CA VAL A 41 -2.36 -3.03 9.29
C VAL A 41 -2.91 -4.21 8.48
N PRO A 42 -2.29 -4.64 7.37
CA PRO A 42 -2.79 -5.79 6.62
C PRO A 42 -2.74 -7.09 7.43
N LEU A 43 -1.74 -7.28 8.31
CA LEU A 43 -1.70 -8.43 9.22
C LEU A 43 -2.90 -8.46 10.17
N TYR A 44 -3.32 -7.31 10.70
CA TYR A 44 -4.52 -7.20 11.53
C TYR A 44 -5.77 -7.67 10.77
N PHE A 45 -5.94 -7.26 9.52
CA PHE A 45 -7.08 -7.73 8.70
C PHE A 45 -6.99 -9.22 8.37
N MET A 46 -5.79 -9.76 8.16
CA MET A 46 -5.60 -11.21 7.99
C MET A 46 -5.96 -11.99 9.27
N LEU A 47 -5.67 -11.46 10.45
CA LEU A 47 -6.10 -12.07 11.71
C LEU A 47 -7.62 -12.00 11.87
N ILE A 48 -8.25 -10.87 11.56
CA ILE A 48 -9.71 -10.74 11.56
C ILE A 48 -10.35 -11.76 10.59
N SER A 49 -9.74 -12.03 9.45
CA SER A 49 -10.28 -12.99 8.48
C SER A 49 -10.53 -14.36 9.13
N LEU A 50 -9.63 -14.80 10.01
CA LEU A 50 -9.73 -16.08 10.73
C LEU A 50 -10.81 -16.08 11.83
N THR A 51 -11.28 -14.91 12.25
CA THR A 51 -12.42 -14.79 13.19
C THR A 51 -13.77 -14.79 12.47
N GLN A 52 -13.78 -14.44 11.18
CA GLN A 52 -15.00 -14.38 10.37
C GLN A 52 -15.35 -15.72 9.70
N GLN A 53 -14.34 -16.51 9.38
CA GLN A 53 -14.49 -17.82 8.72
C GLN A 53 -13.46 -18.81 9.24
N ALA A 54 -13.83 -20.09 9.28
CA ALA A 54 -12.87 -21.16 9.63
C ALA A 54 -11.69 -21.17 8.62
N PRO A 55 -10.46 -21.50 9.04
CA PRO A 55 -9.28 -21.46 8.15
C PRO A 55 -9.46 -22.25 6.86
N GLY A 56 -10.15 -23.38 6.90
CA GLY A 56 -10.47 -24.18 5.69
C GLY A 56 -11.43 -23.50 4.74
N GLU A 57 -12.38 -22.71 5.26
CA GLU A 57 -13.32 -21.92 4.46
C GLU A 57 -12.64 -20.69 3.85
N VAL A 58 -11.73 -20.04 4.61
CA VAL A 58 -10.91 -18.94 4.09
C VAL A 58 -10.09 -19.41 2.88
N LEU A 59 -9.45 -20.57 2.95
CA LEU A 59 -8.66 -21.10 1.84
C LEU A 59 -9.51 -21.42 0.63
N LYS A 60 -10.67 -22.06 0.82
CA LYS A 60 -11.64 -22.32 -0.27
C LYS A 60 -12.17 -21.01 -0.86
N GLY A 61 -12.48 -20.02 -0.02
CA GLY A 61 -12.92 -18.71 -0.47
C GLY A 61 -11.86 -17.98 -1.29
N VAL A 62 -10.58 -18.03 -0.89
CA VAL A 62 -9.47 -17.49 -1.67
C VAL A 62 -9.32 -18.22 -3.01
N GLU A 63 -9.48 -19.55 -3.04
CA GLU A 63 -9.49 -20.31 -4.28
C GLU A 63 -10.62 -19.88 -5.22
N ASN A 64 -11.82 -19.65 -4.70
CA ASN A 64 -12.95 -19.12 -5.47
C ASN A 64 -12.63 -17.73 -6.04
N ILE A 65 -12.04 -16.82 -5.22
CA ILE A 65 -11.60 -15.48 -5.65
C ILE A 65 -10.58 -15.57 -6.79
N ILE A 66 -9.63 -16.51 -6.72
CA ILE A 66 -8.60 -16.69 -7.75
C ILE A 66 -9.20 -17.24 -9.06
N ARG A 67 -10.24 -18.06 -8.96
CA ARG A 67 -10.93 -18.66 -10.12
C ARG A 67 -11.97 -17.73 -10.75
N GLU A 68 -12.32 -16.65 -10.04
CA GLU A 68 -13.28 -15.67 -10.56
C GLU A 68 -12.74 -15.02 -11.84
N PRO A 69 -13.54 -14.93 -12.91
CA PRO A 69 -13.10 -14.25 -14.14
C PRO A 69 -12.67 -12.81 -13.86
N ASP A 70 -11.61 -12.37 -14.53
CA ASP A 70 -11.10 -11.00 -14.44
C ASP A 70 -12.09 -10.00 -15.06
N ILE A 71 -13.13 -9.67 -14.29
CA ILE A 71 -14.04 -8.57 -14.56
C ILE A 71 -13.53 -7.33 -13.82
N LEU A 72 -13.85 -6.16 -14.34
CA LEU A 72 -13.35 -4.88 -13.78
C LEU A 72 -13.69 -4.71 -12.30
N ILE A 73 -14.85 -5.21 -11.86
CA ILE A 73 -15.30 -5.17 -10.48
C ILE A 73 -16.00 -6.50 -10.17
N SER A 74 -15.39 -7.29 -9.27
CA SER A 74 -16.00 -8.49 -8.69
C SER A 74 -16.09 -8.31 -7.18
N ASP A 75 -17.23 -8.52 -6.58
CA ASP A 75 -17.42 -8.46 -5.14
C ASP A 75 -16.88 -9.73 -4.47
N TYR A 76 -15.67 -9.67 -3.98
CA TYR A 76 -15.00 -10.80 -3.33
C TYR A 76 -15.63 -11.19 -1.98
N PHE A 77 -16.42 -10.33 -1.37
CA PHE A 77 -17.20 -10.70 -0.18
C PHE A 77 -18.31 -11.69 -0.53
N VAL A 78 -18.90 -11.56 -1.70
CA VAL A 78 -19.91 -12.49 -2.20
C VAL A 78 -19.28 -13.78 -2.70
N VAL A 79 -18.15 -13.69 -3.43
CA VAL A 79 -17.48 -14.83 -4.08
C VAL A 79 -16.80 -15.75 -3.07
N GLY A 80 -16.04 -15.17 -2.14
CA GLY A 80 -15.20 -15.92 -1.22
C GLY A 80 -15.62 -15.84 0.25
N GLY A 81 -16.53 -14.91 0.56
CA GLY A 81 -16.89 -14.56 1.94
C GLY A 81 -15.95 -13.51 2.54
N VAL A 82 -16.38 -12.96 3.67
CA VAL A 82 -15.70 -11.82 4.34
C VAL A 82 -14.26 -12.16 4.74
N GLY A 83 -14.04 -13.34 5.32
CA GLY A 83 -12.70 -13.77 5.74
C GLY A 83 -11.76 -13.91 4.56
N ALA A 84 -12.17 -14.60 3.48
CA ALA A 84 -11.35 -14.79 2.30
C ALA A 84 -11.02 -13.46 1.60
N ALA A 85 -11.98 -12.52 1.51
CA ALA A 85 -11.75 -11.20 0.93
C ALA A 85 -10.70 -10.41 1.74
N PHE A 86 -10.79 -10.38 3.06
CA PHE A 86 -9.79 -9.71 3.91
C PHE A 86 -8.43 -10.39 3.85
N PHE A 87 -8.39 -11.72 3.79
CA PHE A 87 -7.15 -12.46 3.66
C PHE A 87 -6.45 -12.15 2.33
N ASN A 88 -7.17 -12.19 1.20
CA ASN A 88 -6.66 -11.81 -0.11
C ASN A 88 -6.11 -10.36 -0.10
N ALA A 89 -6.89 -9.41 0.42
CA ALA A 89 -6.51 -8.01 0.48
C ALA A 89 -5.27 -7.78 1.38
N GLY A 90 -5.19 -8.46 2.52
CA GLY A 90 -4.04 -8.41 3.41
C GLY A 90 -2.77 -8.95 2.76
N CYS A 91 -2.86 -10.09 2.08
CA CYS A 91 -1.73 -10.67 1.35
C CYS A 91 -1.21 -9.73 0.26
N LEU A 92 -2.10 -9.15 -0.55
CA LEU A 92 -1.70 -8.23 -1.62
C LEU A 92 -1.09 -6.93 -1.10
N ALA A 93 -1.62 -6.39 -0.01
CA ALA A 93 -1.04 -5.22 0.63
C ALA A 93 0.38 -5.52 1.18
N ILE A 94 0.61 -6.68 1.78
CA ILE A 94 1.95 -7.11 2.24
C ILE A 94 2.90 -7.30 1.06
N ILE A 95 2.44 -7.91 -0.03
CA ILE A 95 3.24 -8.06 -1.26
C ILE A 95 3.64 -6.68 -1.80
N SER A 96 2.69 -5.74 -1.87
CA SER A 96 2.94 -4.37 -2.33
C SER A 96 3.98 -3.66 -1.46
N LEU A 97 3.83 -3.69 -0.13
CA LEU A 97 4.80 -3.13 0.81
C LEU A 97 6.17 -3.80 0.69
N GLY A 98 6.20 -5.12 0.50
CA GLY A 98 7.42 -5.88 0.27
C GLY A 98 8.16 -5.41 -0.98
N ILE A 99 7.45 -5.26 -2.11
CA ILE A 99 8.03 -4.77 -3.37
C ILE A 99 8.62 -3.37 -3.18
N LEU A 100 7.89 -2.45 -2.53
CA LEU A 100 8.38 -1.10 -2.25
C LEU A 100 9.63 -1.12 -1.35
N CYS A 101 9.65 -1.96 -0.34
CA CYS A 101 10.81 -2.14 0.56
C CYS A 101 12.03 -2.71 -0.19
N PHE A 102 11.86 -3.76 -1.01
CA PHE A 102 12.94 -4.38 -1.79
C PHE A 102 13.50 -3.45 -2.87
N THR A 103 12.67 -2.59 -3.46
CA THR A 103 13.12 -1.57 -4.41
C THR A 103 13.82 -0.38 -3.73
N LYS A 104 14.03 -0.46 -2.41
CA LYS A 104 14.64 0.60 -1.59
C LYS A 104 13.97 1.97 -1.80
N SER A 105 12.66 1.96 -1.89
CA SER A 105 11.87 3.18 -1.95
C SER A 105 11.92 3.89 -0.59
N ASP A 106 12.02 5.21 -0.59
CA ASP A 106 11.91 5.97 0.65
C ASP A 106 10.47 5.88 1.15
N PHE A 107 10.29 5.57 2.44
CA PHE A 107 8.97 5.48 3.02
C PHE A 107 8.37 6.88 3.20
N ASP A 108 7.37 7.19 2.41
CA ASP A 108 6.65 8.46 2.42
C ASP A 108 5.13 8.24 2.38
N GLY A 109 4.36 9.33 2.28
CA GLY A 109 2.91 9.27 2.15
C GLY A 109 2.44 8.49 0.93
N SER A 110 3.21 8.46 -0.17
CA SER A 110 2.87 7.72 -1.38
C SER A 110 2.90 6.21 -1.14
N CYS A 111 3.83 5.72 -0.32
CA CYS A 111 3.87 4.30 0.09
C CYS A 111 2.61 3.89 0.84
N ILE A 112 2.13 4.75 1.76
CA ILE A 112 0.91 4.51 2.54
C ILE A 112 -0.30 4.47 1.61
N VAL A 113 -0.41 5.47 0.71
CA VAL A 113 -1.50 5.53 -0.27
C VAL A 113 -1.50 4.30 -1.18
N ALA A 114 -0.33 3.90 -1.71
CA ALA A 114 -0.21 2.72 -2.57
C ALA A 114 -0.64 1.43 -1.85
N ALA A 115 -0.23 1.25 -0.59
CA ALA A 115 -0.63 0.09 0.21
C ALA A 115 -2.15 0.09 0.50
N CYS A 116 -2.74 1.24 0.83
CA CYS A 116 -4.18 1.36 1.07
C CYS A 116 -4.99 1.14 -0.21
N LEU A 117 -4.55 1.67 -1.34
CA LEU A 117 -5.18 1.45 -2.64
C LEU A 117 -5.10 -0.03 -3.04
N MET A 118 -3.94 -0.66 -2.88
CA MET A 118 -3.78 -2.08 -3.15
C MET A 118 -4.73 -2.92 -2.29
N PHE A 119 -4.83 -2.62 -0.99
CA PHE A 119 -5.77 -3.27 -0.10
C PHE A 119 -7.22 -3.10 -0.58
N GLY A 120 -7.64 -1.86 -0.88
CA GLY A 120 -9.00 -1.56 -1.33
C GLY A 120 -9.35 -2.25 -2.65
N PHE A 121 -8.50 -2.17 -3.66
CA PHE A 121 -8.73 -2.86 -4.95
C PHE A 121 -8.74 -4.38 -4.82
N SER A 122 -8.06 -4.92 -3.82
CA SER A 122 -8.02 -6.36 -3.57
C SER A 122 -9.29 -6.91 -2.90
N LEU A 123 -10.21 -6.05 -2.52
CA LEU A 123 -11.56 -6.44 -2.09
C LEU A 123 -12.53 -6.58 -3.29
N PHE A 124 -12.21 -5.95 -4.44
CA PHE A 124 -13.15 -5.77 -5.56
C PHE A 124 -12.57 -6.09 -6.95
N GLY A 125 -11.57 -6.91 -7.09
CA GLY A 125 -11.14 -7.29 -8.44
C GLY A 125 -9.67 -7.62 -8.60
N LYS A 126 -8.80 -7.32 -7.61
CA LYS A 126 -7.41 -7.76 -7.62
C LYS A 126 -7.24 -8.98 -6.73
N ASN A 127 -6.68 -10.04 -7.27
CA ASN A 127 -6.38 -11.26 -6.52
C ASN A 127 -4.89 -11.64 -6.63
N LEU A 128 -4.49 -12.66 -5.88
CA LEU A 128 -3.10 -13.11 -5.81
C LEU A 128 -2.54 -13.61 -7.16
N LEU A 129 -3.40 -13.89 -8.15
CA LEU A 129 -2.97 -14.33 -9.46
C LEU A 129 -2.88 -13.18 -10.46
N ASN A 130 -3.92 -12.32 -10.55
CA ASN A 130 -4.02 -11.30 -11.59
C ASN A 130 -3.10 -10.10 -11.36
N ILE A 131 -2.64 -9.87 -10.12
CA ILE A 131 -1.72 -8.77 -9.79
C ILE A 131 -0.41 -8.88 -10.58
N TRP A 132 0.06 -10.08 -10.88
CA TRP A 132 1.34 -10.29 -11.57
C TRP A 132 1.33 -9.75 -13.00
N SER A 133 0.20 -9.80 -13.69
CA SER A 133 0.03 -9.24 -15.03
C SER A 133 0.26 -7.73 -15.04
N ILE A 134 -0.26 -7.04 -14.02
CA ILE A 134 -0.11 -5.59 -13.84
C ILE A 134 1.35 -5.26 -13.53
N LEU A 135 1.97 -5.97 -12.59
CA LEU A 135 3.37 -5.78 -12.22
C LEU A 135 4.31 -6.00 -13.40
N MET A 136 4.08 -7.04 -14.20
CA MET A 136 4.85 -7.30 -15.42
C MET A 136 4.70 -6.16 -16.44
N GLY A 137 3.49 -5.62 -16.59
CA GLY A 137 3.24 -4.44 -17.45
C GLY A 137 4.07 -3.23 -17.02
N TYR A 138 4.13 -2.92 -15.72
CA TYR A 138 4.95 -1.82 -15.20
C TYR A 138 6.44 -2.04 -15.41
N ILE A 139 6.93 -3.25 -15.15
CA ILE A 139 8.34 -3.59 -15.34
C ILE A 139 8.73 -3.47 -16.82
N LEU A 140 7.89 -3.99 -17.70
CA LEU A 140 8.11 -3.90 -19.15
C LEU A 140 8.11 -2.45 -19.63
N TYR A 141 7.12 -1.67 -19.21
CA TYR A 141 7.03 -0.25 -19.55
C TYR A 141 8.27 0.52 -19.07
N ALA A 142 8.67 0.34 -17.82
CA ALA A 142 9.84 0.99 -17.25
C ALA A 142 11.13 0.61 -18.00
N LYS A 143 11.27 -0.66 -18.40
CA LYS A 143 12.41 -1.15 -19.19
C LYS A 143 12.46 -0.54 -20.59
N VAL A 144 11.33 -0.50 -21.29
CA VAL A 144 11.23 0.07 -22.64
C VAL A 144 11.55 1.57 -22.65
N HIS A 145 11.01 2.31 -21.68
CA HIS A 145 11.23 3.75 -21.57
C HIS A 145 12.50 4.14 -20.81
N ARG A 146 13.31 3.17 -20.37
CA ARG A 146 14.55 3.40 -19.58
C ARG A 146 14.34 4.28 -18.34
N VAL A 147 13.20 4.13 -17.67
CA VAL A 147 12.83 4.88 -16.47
C VAL A 147 12.94 3.94 -15.27
N PRO A 148 13.36 4.42 -14.10
CA PRO A 148 13.44 3.57 -12.92
C PRO A 148 12.03 3.08 -12.54
N VAL A 149 11.88 1.76 -12.35
CA VAL A 149 10.61 1.09 -11.98
C VAL A 149 9.98 1.75 -10.75
N LYS A 150 10.81 2.19 -9.80
CA LYS A 150 10.42 2.90 -8.59
C LYS A 150 9.41 4.04 -8.83
N LYS A 151 9.54 4.77 -9.95
CA LYS A 151 8.67 5.91 -10.28
C LYS A 151 7.22 5.51 -10.52
N TYR A 152 6.97 4.28 -10.96
CA TYR A 152 5.64 3.79 -11.35
C TYR A 152 5.00 2.86 -10.32
N LEU A 153 5.76 2.36 -9.33
CA LEU A 153 5.25 1.48 -8.29
C LEU A 153 4.20 2.12 -7.37
N TYR A 154 4.10 3.46 -7.37
CA TYR A 154 3.12 4.20 -6.58
C TYR A 154 1.78 4.41 -7.30
N ILE A 155 1.69 4.07 -8.58
CA ILE A 155 0.52 4.38 -9.43
C ILE A 155 -0.43 3.17 -9.53
N GLY A 156 0.02 2.00 -9.13
CA GLY A 156 -0.71 0.73 -9.21
C GLY A 156 -1.42 0.36 -7.98
#